data_6bf9b68aa1a67ab98e13ee0ddf9dae86
#
_entry.id   6bf9b68aa1a67ab98e13ee0ddf9dae86
#
_cell.length_a   1.000
_cell.length_b   1.000
_cell.length_c   1.000
_cell.angle_alpha   90.00
_cell.angle_beta   90.00
_cell.angle_gamma   90.00
#
_symmetry.space_group_name_H-M   'P 1'
#
loop_
_entity.id
_entity.type
_entity.pdbx_description
1 polymer ?
#
loop_
_entity_poly.entity_id
_entity_poly.type
_entity_poly.pdbx_seq_one_letter_code
_entity_poly.pdbx_strand_id
1 'polypeptide(L)'
;MSTIKVGEQLQKAFERHGLDPVNDLLFARIIIYDEESDSYPVKKSIVSLYDTGDGSFNMSEEEFYNALDEFSIEDGYGSDPVTGTVWLINHCLFIRQEYDGWGHWAFICPVPPEDIDPQGLWLE
;
A
#
# COMPACT_ATOMS: atom_id res chain seq x y z
N MET A 1 -22.51 -8.09 0.25
CA MET A 1 -21.09 -8.09 0.54
C MET A 1 -20.69 -6.74 1.10
N SER A 2 -19.79 -6.73 2.05
CA SER A 2 -19.35 -5.48 2.62
C SER A 2 -18.26 -4.85 1.77
N THR A 3 -18.15 -3.55 1.86
CA THR A 3 -17.08 -2.80 1.21
C THR A 3 -16.22 -2.12 2.26
N ILE A 4 -15.01 -1.80 1.89
CA ILE A 4 -14.09 -1.05 2.74
C ILE A 4 -13.41 0.02 1.90
N LYS A 5 -13.16 1.17 2.49
CA LYS A 5 -12.43 2.24 1.80
C LYS A 5 -10.96 1.86 1.70
N VAL A 6 -10.33 2.20 0.58
CA VAL A 6 -8.94 1.81 0.33
C VAL A 6 -8.00 2.38 1.39
N GLY A 7 -8.17 3.66 1.73
CA GLY A 7 -7.35 4.28 2.76
C GLY A 7 -7.55 3.67 4.13
N GLU A 8 -8.80 3.32 4.46
CA GLU A 8 -9.10 2.68 5.74
C GLU A 8 -8.44 1.31 5.82
N GLN A 9 -8.47 0.54 4.75
CA GLN A 9 -7.83 -0.77 4.74
C GLN A 9 -6.32 -0.66 4.94
N LEU A 10 -5.70 0.34 4.32
CA LEU A 10 -4.27 0.56 4.50
C LEU A 10 -3.94 0.97 5.93
N GLN A 11 -4.73 1.88 6.51
CA GLN A 11 -4.51 2.28 7.90
C GLN A 11 -4.62 1.11 8.86
N LYS A 12 -5.57 0.20 8.62
CA LYS A 12 -5.70 -1.00 9.43
C LYS A 12 -4.49 -1.92 9.31
N ALA A 13 -3.87 -1.96 8.13
CA ALA A 13 -2.64 -2.73 7.95
C ALA A 13 -1.51 -2.17 8.82
N PHE A 14 -1.35 -0.84 8.87
CA PHE A 14 -0.38 -0.21 9.76
C PHE A 14 -0.65 -0.59 11.22
N GLU A 15 -1.89 -0.43 11.66
CA GLU A 15 -2.27 -0.70 13.04
C GLU A 15 -2.03 -2.16 13.42
N ARG A 16 -2.31 -3.08 12.51
CA ARG A 16 -2.11 -4.51 12.75
C ARG A 16 -0.65 -4.84 13.04
N HIS A 17 0.26 -4.06 12.49
CA HIS A 17 1.69 -4.27 12.67
C HIS A 17 2.29 -3.31 13.70
N GLY A 18 1.46 -2.61 14.45
CA GLY A 18 1.94 -1.70 15.49
C GLY A 18 2.59 -0.45 14.94
N LEU A 19 2.22 -0.05 13.73
CA LEU A 19 2.79 1.11 13.05
C LEU A 19 1.81 2.28 13.01
N ASP A 20 2.36 3.48 12.90
CA ASP A 20 1.56 4.70 12.81
C ASP A 20 1.31 5.01 11.34
N PRO A 21 0.05 5.10 10.90
CA PRO A 21 -0.27 5.35 9.49
C PRO A 21 0.25 6.68 8.95
N VAL A 22 0.53 7.64 9.81
CA VAL A 22 1.01 8.95 9.40
C VAL A 22 2.53 9.05 9.60
N ASN A 23 3.00 8.78 10.82
CA ASN A 23 4.40 9.01 11.17
C ASN A 23 5.35 7.97 10.57
N ASP A 24 4.87 6.76 10.33
CA ASP A 24 5.72 5.70 9.78
C ASP A 24 5.63 5.58 8.27
N LEU A 25 4.74 6.34 7.64
CA LEU A 25 4.57 6.37 6.19
C LEU A 25 5.63 7.26 5.56
N LEU A 26 6.38 6.73 4.60
CA LEU A 26 7.41 7.52 3.91
C LEU A 26 6.99 7.88 2.50
N PHE A 27 6.78 6.89 1.66
CA PHE A 27 6.36 7.07 0.27
C PHE A 27 5.30 6.04 -0.06
N ALA A 28 4.52 6.32 -1.10
CA ALA A 28 3.53 5.35 -1.55
C ALA A 28 3.19 5.57 -3.00
N ARG A 29 2.89 4.48 -3.69
CA ARG A 29 2.30 4.53 -5.02
C ARG A 29 1.25 3.44 -5.11
N ILE A 30 0.00 3.84 -5.23
CA ILE A 30 -1.14 2.93 -5.26
C ILE A 30 -1.92 3.18 -6.53
N ILE A 31 -2.23 2.13 -7.25
CA ILE A 31 -2.98 2.18 -8.50
C ILE A 31 -4.28 1.44 -8.28
N ILE A 32 -5.38 2.09 -8.62
CA ILE A 32 -6.72 1.54 -8.47
C ILE A 32 -7.36 1.46 -9.84
N TYR A 33 -7.81 0.27 -10.22
CA TYR A 33 -8.43 0.02 -11.51
C TYR A 33 -9.94 0.08 -11.39
N ASP A 34 -10.59 0.69 -12.37
CA ASP A 34 -12.04 0.76 -12.41
C ASP A 34 -12.58 -0.52 -13.04
N GLU A 35 -13.00 -1.45 -12.20
CA GLU A 35 -13.50 -2.75 -12.65
C GLU A 35 -14.96 -2.70 -13.13
N GLU A 36 -15.65 -1.62 -12.86
CA GLU A 36 -17.03 -1.45 -13.30
C GLU A 36 -17.10 -0.91 -14.72
N SER A 37 -15.97 -0.50 -15.27
CA SER A 37 -15.93 0.07 -16.62
C SER A 37 -15.93 -1.04 -17.66
N ASP A 38 -16.87 -0.96 -18.61
CA ASP A 38 -16.88 -1.84 -19.76
C ASP A 38 -15.98 -1.32 -20.89
N SER A 39 -15.33 -0.19 -20.65
CA SER A 39 -14.48 0.42 -21.66
C SER A 39 -13.09 -0.21 -21.67
N TYR A 40 -12.48 -0.21 -22.83
CA TYR A 40 -11.13 -0.69 -22.99
C TYR A 40 -10.31 0.40 -23.69
N PRO A 41 -9.16 0.82 -23.14
CA PRO A 41 -8.49 0.24 -21.98
C PRO A 41 -9.20 0.56 -20.65
N VAL A 42 -8.96 -0.30 -19.66
CA VAL A 42 -9.53 -0.12 -18.33
C VAL A 42 -8.99 1.18 -17.72
N LYS A 43 -9.88 1.96 -17.13
CA LYS A 43 -9.50 3.20 -16.48
C LYS A 43 -8.77 2.90 -15.17
N LYS A 44 -7.69 3.64 -14.92
CA LYS A 44 -6.94 3.50 -13.67
C LYS A 44 -6.72 4.86 -13.03
N SER A 45 -6.66 4.86 -11.71
CA SER A 45 -6.35 6.05 -10.92
C SER A 45 -5.10 5.78 -10.11
N ILE A 46 -4.20 6.76 -10.06
CA ILE A 46 -2.94 6.62 -9.32
C ILE A 46 -2.96 7.62 -8.17
N VAL A 47 -2.74 7.11 -6.95
CA VAL A 47 -2.58 7.94 -5.76
C VAL A 47 -1.17 7.71 -5.25
N SER A 48 -0.37 8.78 -5.23
CA SER A 48 1.04 8.68 -4.86
C SER A 48 1.40 9.73 -3.81
N LEU A 49 2.28 9.34 -2.90
CA LEU A 49 2.90 10.24 -1.94
C LEU A 49 4.40 10.17 -2.19
N TYR A 50 5.02 11.29 -2.57
CA TYR A 50 6.43 11.29 -2.93
C TYR A 50 7.08 12.64 -2.62
N ASP A 51 8.40 12.61 -2.49
CA ASP A 51 9.23 13.79 -2.30
C ASP A 51 9.39 14.49 -3.65
N THR A 52 9.08 15.78 -3.71
CA THR A 52 9.16 16.56 -4.95
C THR A 52 10.57 16.98 -5.32
N GLY A 53 11.56 16.66 -4.47
CA GLY A 53 12.96 16.96 -4.76
C GLY A 53 13.48 18.20 -4.07
N ASP A 54 12.64 18.99 -3.40
CA ASP A 54 13.03 20.20 -2.70
C ASP A 54 12.84 20.09 -1.19
N GLY A 55 12.66 18.86 -0.69
CA GLY A 55 12.45 18.64 0.74
C GLY A 55 11.00 18.64 1.17
N SER A 56 10.09 18.85 0.24
CA SER A 56 8.65 18.80 0.52
C SER A 56 7.99 17.64 -0.21
N PHE A 57 6.79 17.29 0.24
CA PHE A 57 6.01 16.22 -0.38
C PHE A 57 4.94 16.81 -1.29
N ASN A 58 4.50 16.01 -2.26
CA ASN A 58 3.45 16.41 -3.19
C ASN A 58 2.10 16.64 -2.50
N MET A 59 1.89 15.99 -1.35
CA MET A 59 0.68 16.15 -0.55
C MET A 59 0.98 15.72 0.89
N SER A 60 0.07 16.05 1.81
CA SER A 60 0.18 15.57 3.18
C SER A 60 -0.32 14.13 3.28
N GLU A 61 0.01 13.46 4.39
CA GLU A 61 -0.48 12.12 4.65
C GLU A 61 -2.00 12.11 4.76
N GLU A 62 -2.58 13.14 5.36
CA GLU A 62 -4.03 13.27 5.46
C GLU A 62 -4.66 13.34 4.07
N GLU A 63 -4.10 14.18 3.19
CA GLU A 63 -4.59 14.29 1.83
C GLU A 63 -4.47 12.96 1.08
N PHE A 64 -3.37 12.25 1.31
CA PHE A 64 -3.15 10.96 0.70
C PHE A 64 -4.23 9.95 1.10
N TYR A 65 -4.53 9.83 2.40
CA TYR A 65 -5.57 8.92 2.86
C TYR A 65 -6.95 9.34 2.38
N ASN A 66 -7.22 10.66 2.36
CA ASN A 66 -8.50 11.15 1.85
C ASN A 66 -8.67 10.81 0.37
N ALA A 67 -7.61 10.90 -0.41
CA ALA A 67 -7.66 10.53 -1.83
C ALA A 67 -7.94 9.03 -1.99
N LEU A 68 -7.31 8.20 -1.17
CA LEU A 68 -7.57 6.76 -1.21
C LEU A 68 -9.00 6.44 -0.78
N ASP A 69 -9.55 7.18 0.17
CA ASP A 69 -10.89 6.93 0.69
C ASP A 69 -12.00 7.31 -0.29
N GLU A 70 -11.66 7.94 -1.40
CA GLU A 70 -12.63 8.14 -2.48
C GLU A 70 -12.95 6.83 -3.20
N PHE A 71 -12.16 5.79 -2.95
CA PHE A 71 -12.33 4.48 -3.57
C PHE A 71 -12.73 3.46 -2.51
N SER A 72 -13.72 2.64 -2.84
CA SER A 72 -14.15 1.53 -2.00
C SER A 72 -14.00 0.24 -2.78
N ILE A 73 -13.60 -0.82 -2.10
CA ILE A 73 -13.40 -2.13 -2.70
C ILE A 73 -14.20 -3.16 -1.92
N GLU A 74 -14.50 -4.28 -2.58
CA GLU A 74 -15.18 -5.37 -1.91
C GLU A 74 -14.22 -6.09 -0.96
N ASP A 75 -14.71 -6.36 0.23
CA ASP A 75 -13.95 -7.08 1.25
C ASP A 75 -14.34 -8.55 1.14
N GLY A 76 -13.56 -9.32 0.41
CA GLY A 76 -13.85 -10.74 0.21
C GLY A 76 -13.34 -11.22 -1.15
N TYR A 77 -14.00 -12.24 -1.66
CA TYR A 77 -13.61 -12.85 -2.92
C TYR A 77 -14.00 -11.99 -4.11
N GLY A 78 -13.18 -12.01 -5.13
CA GLY A 78 -13.35 -11.23 -6.34
C GLY A 78 -11.98 -10.79 -6.84
N SER A 79 -11.96 -10.06 -7.96
CA SER A 79 -10.70 -9.48 -8.43
C SER A 79 -10.30 -8.32 -7.53
N ASP A 80 -9.03 -8.24 -7.20
CA ASP A 80 -8.52 -7.12 -6.42
C ASP A 80 -8.16 -5.98 -7.37
N PRO A 81 -8.88 -4.85 -7.32
CA PRO A 81 -8.61 -3.74 -8.23
C PRO A 81 -7.44 -2.85 -7.82
N VAL A 82 -6.76 -3.20 -6.74
CA VAL A 82 -5.70 -2.36 -6.17
C VAL A 82 -4.35 -3.02 -6.35
N THR A 83 -3.36 -2.24 -6.77
CA THR A 83 -1.95 -2.66 -6.74
C THR A 83 -1.14 -1.53 -6.12
N GLY A 84 0.06 -1.84 -5.68
CA GLY A 84 0.93 -0.78 -5.21
C GLY A 84 1.91 -1.19 -4.13
N THR A 85 2.70 -0.20 -3.74
CA THR A 85 3.73 -0.36 -2.72
C THR A 85 3.70 0.87 -1.81
N VAL A 86 3.89 0.62 -0.52
CA VAL A 86 3.97 1.65 0.50
C VAL A 86 5.30 1.47 1.23
N TRP A 87 6.16 2.49 1.18
CA TRP A 87 7.47 2.45 1.83
C TRP A 87 7.40 3.09 3.20
N LEU A 88 8.06 2.45 4.17
CA LEU A 88 8.03 2.86 5.57
C LEU A 88 9.39 3.38 6.01
N ILE A 89 9.40 4.21 7.05
CA ILE A 89 10.62 4.88 7.51
C ILE A 89 11.69 3.93 8.04
N ASN A 90 11.33 2.70 8.38
CA ASN A 90 12.25 1.71 8.94
C ASN A 90 12.73 0.71 7.91
N HIS A 91 12.70 1.07 6.63
CA HIS A 91 13.09 0.22 5.49
C HIS A 91 12.17 -0.97 5.26
N CYS A 92 11.04 -1.01 5.95
CA CYS A 92 10.00 -2.00 5.67
C CYS A 92 9.05 -1.43 4.61
N LEU A 93 8.19 -2.29 4.10
CA LEU A 93 7.21 -1.85 3.11
C LEU A 93 5.97 -2.72 3.16
N PHE A 94 4.87 -2.18 2.64
CA PHE A 94 3.69 -2.96 2.33
C PHE A 94 3.61 -3.14 0.82
N ILE A 95 3.33 -4.36 0.38
CA ILE A 95 3.08 -4.65 -1.03
C ILE A 95 1.66 -5.21 -1.12
N ARG A 96 0.91 -4.72 -2.11
CA ARG A 96 -0.43 -5.25 -2.34
C ARG A 96 -0.31 -6.62 -2.96
N GLN A 97 -0.98 -7.61 -2.36
CA GLN A 97 -1.00 -8.98 -2.84
C GLN A 97 -2.43 -9.46 -2.91
N GLU A 98 -2.72 -10.32 -3.88
CA GLU A 98 -3.99 -10.97 -4.03
C GLU A 98 -3.80 -12.46 -3.76
N TYR A 99 -4.64 -12.99 -2.89
CA TYR A 99 -4.67 -14.42 -2.61
C TYR A 99 -6.10 -14.91 -2.76
N ASP A 100 -6.31 -15.79 -3.75
CA ASP A 100 -7.62 -16.38 -4.01
C ASP A 100 -8.70 -15.31 -4.20
N GLY A 101 -8.36 -14.24 -4.92
CA GLY A 101 -9.26 -13.13 -5.17
C GLY A 101 -9.36 -12.11 -4.04
N TRP A 102 -8.65 -12.34 -2.95
CA TRP A 102 -8.70 -11.47 -1.77
C TRP A 102 -7.45 -10.62 -1.68
N GLY A 103 -7.62 -9.30 -1.84
CA GLY A 103 -6.49 -8.37 -1.76
C GLY A 103 -6.16 -7.98 -0.33
N HIS A 104 -4.86 -7.88 -0.05
CA HIS A 104 -4.38 -7.46 1.26
C HIS A 104 -3.02 -6.78 1.13
N TRP A 105 -2.62 -6.08 2.18
CA TRP A 105 -1.31 -5.45 2.27
C TRP A 105 -0.36 -6.38 3.01
N ALA A 106 0.60 -6.94 2.28
CA ALA A 106 1.61 -7.82 2.86
C ALA A 106 2.75 -6.98 3.43
N PHE A 107 3.09 -7.21 4.68
CA PHE A 107 4.17 -6.52 5.36
C PHE A 107 5.49 -7.23 5.07
N ILE A 108 6.41 -6.49 4.48
CA ILE A 108 7.72 -7.03 4.13
C ILE A 108 8.77 -6.15 4.79
N CYS A 109 9.56 -6.74 5.66
CA CYS A 109 10.63 -6.04 6.33
C CYS A 109 11.93 -6.77 6.01
N PRO A 110 12.88 -6.11 5.34
CA PRO A 110 14.18 -6.73 5.09
C PRO A 110 14.81 -7.13 6.42
N VAL A 111 15.56 -8.20 6.40
CA VAL A 111 16.23 -8.66 7.61
C VAL A 111 17.15 -7.55 8.13
N PRO A 112 17.01 -7.16 9.41
CA PRO A 112 17.89 -6.14 9.97
C PRO A 112 19.37 -6.56 9.84
N PRO A 113 20.27 -5.61 9.65
CA PRO A 113 21.68 -5.94 9.45
C PRO A 113 22.28 -6.80 10.55
N GLU A 114 21.84 -6.64 11.79
CA GLU A 114 22.33 -7.41 12.92
C GLU A 114 21.90 -8.88 12.86
N ASP A 115 20.88 -9.19 12.06
CA ASP A 115 20.40 -10.56 11.90
C ASP A 115 20.97 -11.22 10.65
N ILE A 116 21.76 -10.48 9.88
CA ILE A 116 22.36 -11.02 8.67
C ILE A 116 23.56 -11.88 9.08
N ASP A 117 23.51 -13.14 8.66
CA ASP A 117 24.66 -14.03 8.82
C ASP A 117 25.81 -13.47 8.00
N PRO A 118 26.96 -13.20 8.58
CA PRO A 118 28.12 -12.70 7.82
C PRO A 118 28.51 -13.60 6.67
N GLN A 119 28.12 -14.86 6.71
CA GLN A 119 28.38 -15.78 5.62
C GLN A 119 27.31 -15.74 4.54
N GLY A 120 26.27 -14.95 4.75
CA GLY A 120 25.26 -14.72 3.74
C GLY A 120 24.31 -15.87 3.47
N LEU A 121 24.14 -16.74 4.44
CA LEU A 121 23.33 -17.94 4.21
C LEU A 121 21.88 -17.61 3.85
N TRP A 122 21.34 -16.59 4.46
CA TRP A 122 19.96 -16.26 4.19
C TRP A 122 19.78 -15.57 2.83
N LEU A 123 20.86 -15.21 2.18
CA LEU A 123 20.83 -14.64 0.84
C LEU A 123 20.79 -15.68 -0.26
N GLU A 124 20.94 -16.91 0.09
CA GLU A 124 20.97 -18.00 -0.87
C GLU A 124 19.61 -18.48 -1.34
#